data_37206d83088e4868bd4feb4affcfaadb
#
_entry.id   37206d83088e4868bd4feb4affcfaadb
#
_cell.length_a   1.000
_cell.length_b   1.000
_cell.length_c   1.000
_cell.angle_alpha   90.00
_cell.angle_beta   90.00
_cell.angle_gamma   90.00
#
_symmetry.space_group_name_H-M   'P 1'
#
loop_
_entity.id
_entity.type
_entity.pdbx_description
1 polymer ?
#
loop_
_entity_poly.entity_id
_entity_poly.type
_entity_poly.pdbx_seq_one_letter_code
_entity_poly.pdbx_strand_id
1 'polypeptide(L)'
;MAENNSQGIDPALAVQETGERQLSEAERRAAEEAALDDGSMTLTAHLTELRSRIIKCLIAVALGSCVGYYYVEEIMHYLTLPVGKLYYLQPSEAFFTYLKVAVFVGFLLALPVVFFHVWRFFLPALTRTERMILGVIVPTSVVLFFIGLAFSFFLVLPAAVRFFMGFGNTELEALFSVDKYFSFVLTFILPFGFVFELPLVITILGKMGLVGSDFLGRHFRLVIFLSFVLGALITPTPDVFTQSMIALPMFLLYGVGYLIVKYIIRN
;
A
#
# COMPACT_ATOMS: atom_id res chain seq x y z
N MET A 1 -32.30 77.18 24.63
CA MET A 1 -32.57 76.06 25.51
C MET A 1 -32.17 74.80 24.76
N ALA A 2 -31.01 74.25 25.06
CA ALA A 2 -30.51 73.02 24.52
C ALA A 2 -30.18 72.13 25.74
N GLU A 3 -30.96 71.13 25.96
CA GLU A 3 -30.75 70.13 26.99
C GLU A 3 -29.74 69.09 26.49
N ASN A 4 -28.59 69.09 27.15
CA ASN A 4 -27.49 68.14 26.94
C ASN A 4 -27.83 66.87 27.75
N ASN A 5 -28.30 65.81 27.06
CA ASN A 5 -28.56 64.50 27.67
C ASN A 5 -27.28 63.66 27.57
N SER A 6 -26.34 63.85 28.48
CA SER A 6 -25.20 63.00 28.71
C SER A 6 -25.66 61.77 29.50
N GLN A 7 -26.10 60.71 28.81
CA GLN A 7 -26.27 59.39 29.43
C GLN A 7 -24.88 58.87 29.84
N GLY A 8 -24.59 59.03 31.18
CA GLY A 8 -23.43 58.37 31.77
C GLY A 8 -23.57 56.89 31.72
N ILE A 9 -22.73 56.23 30.94
CA ILE A 9 -22.56 54.80 30.96
C ILE A 9 -21.96 54.47 32.33
N ASP A 10 -22.70 53.70 33.17
CA ASP A 10 -22.24 53.28 34.48
C ASP A 10 -20.97 52.44 34.33
N PRO A 11 -19.81 52.86 34.88
CA PRO A 11 -18.55 52.12 34.75
C PRO A 11 -18.62 50.69 35.30
N ALA A 12 -19.54 50.42 36.23
CA ALA A 12 -19.73 49.08 36.77
C ALA A 12 -20.38 48.12 35.76
N LEU A 13 -21.31 48.59 34.91
CA LEU A 13 -21.93 47.80 33.85
C LEU A 13 -20.94 47.53 32.72
N ALA A 14 -20.09 48.46 32.33
CA ALA A 14 -19.07 48.26 31.33
C ALA A 14 -18.01 47.20 31.73
N VAL A 15 -17.63 47.18 33.02
CA VAL A 15 -16.71 46.17 33.56
C VAL A 15 -17.37 44.76 33.58
N GLN A 16 -18.67 44.71 33.90
CA GLN A 16 -19.41 43.44 33.92
C GLN A 16 -19.60 42.83 32.52
N GLU A 17 -19.97 43.64 31.54
CA GLU A 17 -20.08 43.22 30.13
C GLU A 17 -18.72 42.77 29.53
N THR A 18 -17.62 43.45 29.93
CA THR A 18 -16.27 43.07 29.49
C THR A 18 -15.83 41.75 30.13
N GLY A 19 -16.14 41.54 31.41
CA GLY A 19 -15.88 40.27 32.11
C GLY A 19 -16.66 39.08 31.52
N GLU A 20 -17.95 39.28 31.25
CA GLU A 20 -18.78 38.23 30.62
C GLU A 20 -18.33 37.88 29.19
N ARG A 21 -17.89 38.88 28.40
CA ARG A 21 -17.31 38.64 27.07
C ARG A 21 -15.99 37.88 27.17
N GLN A 22 -15.13 38.19 28.10
CA GLN A 22 -13.85 37.48 28.27
C GLN A 22 -14.03 36.05 28.77
N LEU A 23 -14.97 35.79 29.66
CA LEU A 23 -15.35 34.45 30.12
C LEU A 23 -15.94 33.63 28.95
N SER A 24 -16.81 34.21 28.13
CA SER A 24 -17.41 33.57 26.96
C SER A 24 -16.35 33.25 25.89
N GLU A 25 -15.36 34.11 25.70
CA GLU A 25 -14.24 33.82 24.78
C GLU A 25 -13.28 32.74 25.33
N ALA A 26 -13.03 32.74 26.63
CA ALA A 26 -12.22 31.71 27.29
C ALA A 26 -12.92 30.33 27.25
N GLU A 27 -14.23 30.29 27.48
CA GLU A 27 -15.04 29.08 27.37
C GLU A 27 -15.10 28.56 25.92
N ARG A 28 -15.20 29.46 24.92
CA ARG A 28 -15.12 29.09 23.51
C ARG A 28 -13.76 28.54 23.13
N ARG A 29 -12.67 29.14 23.62
CA ARG A 29 -11.30 28.64 23.38
C ARG A 29 -11.09 27.29 24.07
N ALA A 30 -11.58 27.14 25.31
CA ALA A 30 -11.51 25.85 26.01
C ALA A 30 -12.35 24.75 25.35
N ALA A 31 -13.53 25.10 24.81
CA ALA A 31 -14.35 24.18 23.99
C ALA A 31 -13.70 23.85 22.64
N GLU A 32 -13.02 24.80 22.03
CA GLU A 32 -12.29 24.61 20.80
C GLU A 32 -11.00 23.79 21.01
N GLU A 33 -10.27 24.02 22.11
CA GLU A 33 -9.16 23.17 22.55
C GLU A 33 -9.62 21.77 22.93
N ALA A 34 -10.75 21.63 23.64
CA ALA A 34 -11.33 20.33 23.99
C ALA A 34 -11.82 19.56 22.74
N ALA A 35 -12.38 20.26 21.74
CA ALA A 35 -12.74 19.68 20.45
C ALA A 35 -11.52 19.26 19.62
N LEU A 36 -10.38 19.93 19.81
CA LEU A 36 -9.10 19.55 19.19
C LEU A 36 -8.44 18.36 19.92
N ASP A 37 -8.73 18.16 21.19
CA ASP A 37 -8.19 17.05 22.00
C ASP A 37 -9.07 15.78 21.94
N ASP A 38 -10.26 15.84 21.34
CA ASP A 38 -11.21 14.72 21.22
C ASP A 38 -10.78 13.66 20.18
N GLY A 39 -9.48 13.53 19.93
CA GLY A 39 -8.91 12.42 19.13
C GLY A 39 -9.31 12.39 17.64
N SER A 40 -10.18 13.29 17.20
CA SER A 40 -10.52 13.47 15.79
C SER A 40 -9.44 14.35 15.14
N MET A 41 -8.40 13.71 14.60
CA MET A 41 -7.45 14.41 13.72
C MET A 41 -8.25 15.16 12.64
N THR A 42 -8.09 16.48 12.59
CA THR A 42 -8.68 17.26 11.50
C THR A 42 -8.19 16.69 10.17
N LEU A 43 -9.04 16.66 9.13
CA LEU A 43 -8.67 16.14 7.80
C LEU A 43 -7.33 16.74 7.31
N THR A 44 -7.08 18.00 7.63
CA THR A 44 -5.82 18.70 7.30
C THR A 44 -4.61 18.11 8.04
N ALA A 45 -4.74 17.77 9.32
CA ALA A 45 -3.68 17.11 10.08
C ALA A 45 -3.38 15.71 9.54
N HIS A 46 -4.42 14.94 9.18
CA HIS A 46 -4.27 13.62 8.57
C HIS A 46 -3.57 13.68 7.20
N LEU A 47 -3.92 14.65 6.36
CA LEU A 47 -3.26 14.88 5.07
C LEU A 47 -1.79 15.32 5.24
N THR A 48 -1.49 16.14 6.24
CA THR A 48 -0.12 16.57 6.56
C THR A 48 0.73 15.37 7.04
N GLU A 49 0.13 14.50 7.85
CA GLU A 49 0.77 13.26 8.28
C GLU A 49 1.06 12.33 7.09
N LEU A 50 0.09 12.12 6.20
CA LEU A 50 0.25 11.33 4.96
C LEU A 50 1.42 11.84 4.12
N ARG A 51 1.48 13.17 3.87
CA ARG A 51 2.58 13.79 3.13
C ARG A 51 3.94 13.48 3.76
N SER A 52 4.06 13.65 5.07
CA SER A 52 5.33 13.39 5.78
C SER A 52 5.75 11.92 5.68
N ARG A 53 4.79 11.00 5.75
CA ARG A 53 5.04 9.55 5.63
C ARG A 53 5.46 9.16 4.23
N ILE A 54 4.79 9.69 3.19
CA ILE A 54 5.14 9.46 1.79
C ILE A 54 6.57 9.93 1.52
N ILE A 55 6.95 11.14 1.98
CA ILE A 55 8.31 11.66 1.79
C ILE A 55 9.35 10.73 2.43
N LYS A 56 9.11 10.21 3.63
CA LYS A 56 10.01 9.27 4.29
C LYS A 56 10.15 7.95 3.52
N CYS A 57 9.04 7.43 2.99
CA CYS A 57 9.05 6.24 2.14
C CYS A 57 9.84 6.48 0.83
N LEU A 58 9.63 7.64 0.18
CA LEU A 58 10.36 8.00 -1.04
C LEU A 58 11.87 8.13 -0.80
N ILE A 59 12.27 8.74 0.33
CA ILE A 59 13.69 8.83 0.71
C ILE A 59 14.26 7.44 0.94
N ALA A 60 13.54 6.56 1.65
CA ALA A 60 13.99 5.19 1.88
C ALA A 60 14.14 4.40 0.56
N VAL A 61 13.20 4.55 -0.38
CA VAL A 61 13.26 3.95 -1.72
C VAL A 61 14.44 4.52 -2.51
N ALA A 62 14.67 5.84 -2.48
CA ALA A 62 15.78 6.47 -3.19
C ALA A 62 17.14 5.95 -2.67
N LEU A 63 17.32 5.88 -1.35
CA LEU A 63 18.54 5.31 -0.75
C LEU A 63 18.69 3.83 -1.10
N GLY A 64 17.63 3.05 -1.01
CA GLY A 64 17.61 1.65 -1.43
C GLY A 64 17.94 1.48 -2.92
N SER A 65 17.49 2.40 -3.79
CA SER A 65 17.77 2.38 -5.22
C SER A 65 19.26 2.62 -5.52
N CYS A 66 19.96 3.42 -4.73
CA CYS A 66 21.41 3.56 -4.85
C CYS A 66 22.13 2.24 -4.57
N VAL A 67 21.67 1.50 -3.54
CA VAL A 67 22.19 0.16 -3.23
C VAL A 67 21.81 -0.82 -4.35
N GLY A 68 20.55 -0.79 -4.82
CA GLY A 68 20.07 -1.61 -5.93
C GLY A 68 20.85 -1.39 -7.21
N TYR A 69 21.23 -0.15 -7.51
CA TYR A 69 22.04 0.18 -8.69
C TYR A 69 23.46 -0.40 -8.60
N TYR A 70 24.02 -0.45 -7.39
CA TYR A 70 25.35 -1.04 -7.20
C TYR A 70 25.39 -2.55 -7.53
N TYR A 71 24.32 -3.28 -7.24
CA TYR A 71 24.19 -4.72 -7.49
C TYR A 71 23.33 -5.06 -8.74
N VAL A 72 23.07 -4.08 -9.60
CA VAL A 72 22.10 -4.25 -10.69
C VAL A 72 22.52 -5.32 -11.69
N GLU A 73 23.81 -5.49 -11.97
CA GLU A 73 24.32 -6.48 -12.93
C GLU A 73 24.08 -7.91 -12.45
N GLU A 74 24.37 -8.19 -11.17
CA GLU A 74 24.11 -9.50 -10.57
C GLU A 74 22.61 -9.81 -10.55
N ILE A 75 21.80 -8.82 -10.18
CA ILE A 75 20.34 -8.97 -10.12
C ILE A 75 19.77 -9.25 -11.50
N MET A 76 20.22 -8.52 -12.52
CA MET A 76 19.81 -8.74 -13.90
C MET A 76 20.20 -10.13 -14.38
N HIS A 77 21.40 -10.61 -14.03
CA HIS A 77 21.81 -11.97 -14.35
C HIS A 77 20.82 -13.02 -13.81
N TYR A 78 20.44 -12.92 -12.54
CA TYR A 78 19.46 -13.85 -11.95
C TYR A 78 18.07 -13.74 -12.60
N LEU A 79 17.63 -12.54 -12.93
CA LEU A 79 16.32 -12.32 -13.54
C LEU A 79 16.25 -12.82 -14.98
N THR A 80 17.38 -12.94 -15.68
CA THR A 80 17.45 -13.44 -17.08
C THR A 80 17.52 -14.94 -17.18
N LEU A 81 17.79 -15.67 -16.08
CA LEU A 81 17.91 -17.13 -16.10
C LEU A 81 16.74 -17.87 -16.78
N PRO A 82 15.47 -17.46 -16.62
CA PRO A 82 14.34 -18.16 -17.25
C PRO A 82 14.29 -18.06 -18.77
N VAL A 83 14.93 -17.05 -19.40
CA VAL A 83 14.76 -16.70 -20.81
C VAL A 83 16.06 -16.81 -21.61
N GLY A 84 17.20 -16.80 -20.94
CA GLY A 84 18.52 -16.87 -21.57
C GLY A 84 18.98 -15.51 -22.10
N LYS A 85 19.30 -15.42 -23.42
CA LYS A 85 19.86 -14.21 -24.03
C LYS A 85 18.79 -13.17 -24.31
N LEU A 86 19.04 -11.93 -23.88
CA LEU A 86 18.23 -10.76 -24.16
C LEU A 86 18.97 -9.85 -25.14
N TYR A 87 18.21 -9.13 -25.95
CA TYR A 87 18.72 -8.21 -26.95
C TYR A 87 18.20 -6.79 -26.66
N TYR A 88 19.06 -5.79 -26.76
CA TYR A 88 18.62 -4.40 -26.78
C TYR A 88 18.39 -3.95 -28.22
N LEU A 89 17.25 -3.33 -28.48
CA LEU A 89 16.86 -2.83 -29.80
C LEU A 89 17.24 -1.35 -29.98
N GLN A 90 17.41 -0.65 -28.85
CA GLN A 90 17.81 0.76 -28.81
C GLN A 90 18.96 0.97 -27.83
N PRO A 91 19.91 1.87 -28.11
CA PRO A 91 21.07 2.12 -27.23
C PRO A 91 20.69 2.52 -25.79
N SER A 92 19.54 3.19 -25.61
CA SER A 92 19.05 3.66 -24.31
C SER A 92 18.35 2.57 -23.48
N GLU A 93 17.93 1.45 -24.08
CA GLU A 93 17.18 0.39 -23.39
C GLU A 93 17.93 -0.19 -22.18
N ALA A 94 19.20 -0.48 -22.35
CA ALA A 94 20.02 -1.03 -21.27
C ALA A 94 20.08 -0.07 -20.06
N PHE A 95 20.33 1.22 -20.30
CA PHE A 95 20.42 2.23 -19.26
C PHE A 95 19.11 2.37 -18.48
N PHE A 96 17.99 2.54 -19.17
CA PHE A 96 16.69 2.68 -18.50
C PHE A 96 16.26 1.40 -17.80
N THR A 97 16.61 0.23 -18.33
CA THR A 97 16.33 -1.05 -17.66
C THR A 97 17.12 -1.18 -16.36
N TYR A 98 18.40 -0.81 -16.36
CA TYR A 98 19.22 -0.78 -15.13
C TYR A 98 18.59 0.13 -14.07
N LEU A 99 18.11 1.30 -14.49
CA LEU A 99 17.44 2.24 -13.60
C LEU A 99 16.13 1.66 -13.04
N LYS A 100 15.30 1.04 -13.90
CA LYS A 100 14.05 0.39 -13.47
C LYS A 100 14.30 -0.72 -12.44
N VAL A 101 15.27 -1.59 -12.72
CA VAL A 101 15.63 -2.69 -11.81
C VAL A 101 16.19 -2.15 -10.49
N ALA A 102 17.04 -1.12 -10.54
CA ALA A 102 17.58 -0.49 -9.35
C ALA A 102 16.48 0.12 -8.47
N VAL A 103 15.51 0.82 -9.07
CA VAL A 103 14.36 1.40 -8.34
C VAL A 103 13.48 0.30 -7.75
N PHE A 104 13.23 -0.77 -8.50
CA PHE A 104 12.48 -1.91 -8.00
C PHE A 104 13.14 -2.57 -6.79
N VAL A 105 14.44 -2.85 -6.88
CA VAL A 105 15.21 -3.40 -5.76
C VAL A 105 15.25 -2.43 -4.58
N GLY A 106 15.41 -1.13 -4.86
CA GLY A 106 15.34 -0.09 -3.85
C GLY A 106 14.02 -0.07 -3.10
N PHE A 107 12.91 -0.26 -3.82
CA PHE A 107 11.58 -0.42 -3.22
C PHE A 107 11.52 -1.68 -2.33
N LEU A 108 12.05 -2.82 -2.78
CA LEU A 108 12.09 -4.04 -1.98
C LEU A 108 12.92 -3.89 -0.70
N LEU A 109 14.06 -3.21 -0.76
CA LEU A 109 14.88 -2.91 0.42
C LEU A 109 14.19 -1.95 1.37
N ALA A 110 13.39 -1.03 0.86
CA ALA A 110 12.62 -0.08 1.65
C ALA A 110 11.32 -0.65 2.24
N LEU A 111 10.90 -1.87 1.88
CA LEU A 111 9.63 -2.48 2.33
C LEU A 111 9.40 -2.41 3.85
N PRO A 112 10.38 -2.71 4.72
CA PRO A 112 10.16 -2.62 6.16
C PRO A 112 9.75 -1.20 6.59
N VAL A 113 10.37 -0.18 5.99
CA VAL A 113 10.05 1.24 6.25
C VAL A 113 8.69 1.60 5.66
N VAL A 114 8.42 1.16 4.44
CA VAL A 114 7.14 1.39 3.75
C VAL A 114 5.99 0.78 4.54
N PHE A 115 6.06 -0.51 4.90
CA PHE A 115 5.02 -1.17 5.68
C PHE A 115 4.85 -0.56 7.07
N PHE A 116 5.94 -0.18 7.74
CA PHE A 116 5.85 0.53 9.01
C PHE A 116 5.04 1.83 8.89
N HIS A 117 5.29 2.65 7.87
CA HIS A 117 4.57 3.90 7.66
C HIS A 117 3.14 3.67 7.18
N VAL A 118 2.90 2.66 6.33
CA VAL A 118 1.56 2.27 5.85
C VAL A 118 0.70 1.80 7.02
N TRP A 119 1.14 0.81 7.77
CA TRP A 119 0.37 0.27 8.89
C TRP A 119 0.13 1.31 9.98
N ARG A 120 1.13 2.13 10.29
CA ARG A 120 0.97 3.22 11.24
C ARG A 120 0.00 4.30 10.77
N PHE A 121 -0.22 4.47 9.46
CA PHE A 121 -1.21 5.39 8.91
C PHE A 121 -2.63 4.84 8.98
N PHE A 122 -2.81 3.55 8.71
CA PHE A 122 -4.12 2.90 8.75
C PHE A 122 -4.61 2.56 10.17
N LEU A 123 -3.72 2.54 11.15
CA LEU A 123 -4.03 2.17 12.53
C LEU A 123 -3.78 3.34 13.52
N PRO A 124 -4.32 4.56 13.28
CA PRO A 124 -4.07 5.72 14.15
C PRO A 124 -4.72 5.60 15.54
N ALA A 125 -5.79 4.79 15.67
CA ALA A 125 -6.58 4.62 16.90
C ALA A 125 -6.00 3.58 17.88
N LEU A 126 -4.77 3.08 17.64
CA LEU A 126 -4.19 2.03 18.49
C LEU A 126 -3.68 2.59 19.82
N THR A 127 -4.25 2.08 20.92
CA THR A 127 -3.78 2.29 22.29
C THR A 127 -2.34 1.80 22.50
N ARG A 128 -1.71 2.18 23.61
CA ARG A 128 -0.30 1.78 23.92
C ARG A 128 -0.07 0.26 23.84
N THR A 129 -1.07 -0.55 24.21
CA THR A 129 -1.01 -2.02 24.12
C THR A 129 -0.97 -2.52 22.66
N GLU A 130 -1.57 -1.77 21.77
CA GLU A 130 -1.67 -2.12 20.34
C GLU A 130 -0.45 -1.70 19.53
N ARG A 131 0.44 -0.86 20.07
CA ARG A 131 1.75 -0.58 19.46
C ARG A 131 2.65 -1.84 19.36
N MET A 132 2.46 -2.81 20.25
CA MET A 132 3.11 -4.13 20.12
C MET A 132 2.60 -4.88 18.89
N ILE A 133 1.38 -4.64 18.45
CA ILE A 133 0.80 -5.28 17.25
C ILE A 133 1.55 -4.85 16.00
N LEU A 134 1.96 -3.58 15.89
CA LEU A 134 2.81 -3.12 14.78
C LEU A 134 4.14 -3.87 14.68
N GLY A 135 4.73 -4.22 15.84
CA GLY A 135 5.95 -5.01 15.91
C GLY A 135 5.82 -6.42 15.33
N VAL A 136 4.59 -6.95 15.26
CA VAL A 136 4.30 -8.25 14.65
C VAL A 136 3.80 -8.09 13.22
N ILE A 137 2.91 -7.13 12.98
CA ILE A 137 2.31 -6.91 11.65
C ILE A 137 3.38 -6.56 10.61
N VAL A 138 4.28 -5.62 10.91
CA VAL A 138 5.27 -5.16 9.93
C VAL A 138 6.22 -6.28 9.48
N PRO A 139 6.88 -7.05 10.36
CA PRO A 139 7.68 -8.19 9.92
C PRO A 139 6.86 -9.25 9.16
N THR A 140 5.61 -9.51 9.60
CA THR A 140 4.71 -10.46 8.92
C THR A 140 4.40 -9.98 7.50
N SER A 141 4.06 -8.70 7.30
CA SER A 141 3.87 -8.11 5.97
C SER A 141 5.12 -8.28 5.10
N VAL A 142 6.30 -7.92 5.62
CA VAL A 142 7.55 -8.07 4.85
C VAL A 142 7.74 -9.53 4.41
N VAL A 143 7.54 -10.47 5.32
CA VAL A 143 7.68 -11.91 5.01
C VAL A 143 6.64 -12.36 3.98
N LEU A 144 5.36 -12.02 4.15
CA LEU A 144 4.31 -12.37 3.21
C LEU A 144 4.57 -11.78 1.82
N PHE A 145 4.99 -10.53 1.77
CA PHE A 145 5.33 -9.88 0.52
C PHE A 145 6.45 -10.61 -0.23
N PHE A 146 7.54 -10.96 0.46
CA PHE A 146 8.63 -11.73 -0.16
C PHE A 146 8.22 -13.14 -0.56
N ILE A 147 7.34 -13.80 0.20
CA ILE A 147 6.75 -15.08 -0.21
C ILE A 147 5.94 -14.91 -1.49
N GLY A 148 5.16 -13.83 -1.62
CA GLY A 148 4.42 -13.51 -2.85
C GLY A 148 5.34 -13.27 -4.05
N LEU A 149 6.43 -12.51 -3.86
CA LEU A 149 7.44 -12.31 -4.91
C LEU A 149 8.10 -13.63 -5.32
N ALA A 150 8.51 -14.45 -4.34
CA ALA A 150 9.12 -15.74 -4.59
C ALA A 150 8.16 -16.69 -5.34
N PHE A 151 6.90 -16.75 -4.91
CA PHE A 151 5.84 -17.50 -5.58
C PHE A 151 5.70 -17.08 -7.05
N SER A 152 5.63 -15.76 -7.29
CA SER A 152 5.54 -15.24 -8.65
C SER A 152 6.79 -15.55 -9.47
N PHE A 153 7.98 -15.34 -8.93
CA PHE A 153 9.23 -15.52 -9.64
C PHE A 153 9.51 -17.00 -9.98
N PHE A 154 9.31 -17.91 -9.03
CA PHE A 154 9.66 -19.33 -9.23
C PHE A 154 8.55 -20.16 -9.89
N LEU A 155 7.27 -19.82 -9.69
CA LEU A 155 6.15 -20.59 -10.22
C LEU A 155 5.46 -19.88 -11.40
N VAL A 156 5.03 -18.64 -11.19
CA VAL A 156 4.10 -17.99 -12.11
C VAL A 156 4.83 -17.45 -13.33
N LEU A 157 5.95 -16.76 -13.14
CA LEU A 157 6.74 -16.20 -14.24
C LEU A 157 7.24 -17.26 -15.22
N PRO A 158 7.87 -18.38 -14.79
CA PRO A 158 8.29 -19.42 -15.73
C PRO A 158 7.11 -20.07 -16.47
N ALA A 159 5.96 -20.23 -15.80
CA ALA A 159 4.77 -20.78 -16.45
C ALA A 159 4.20 -19.83 -17.50
N ALA A 160 4.14 -18.52 -17.21
CA ALA A 160 3.72 -17.50 -18.18
C ALA A 160 4.68 -17.42 -19.38
N VAL A 161 5.99 -17.39 -19.13
CA VAL A 161 7.00 -17.38 -20.20
C VAL A 161 6.88 -18.63 -21.09
N ARG A 162 6.76 -19.83 -20.50
CA ARG A 162 6.57 -21.08 -21.26
C ARG A 162 5.28 -21.06 -22.09
N PHE A 163 4.21 -20.52 -21.54
CA PHE A 163 2.94 -20.37 -22.25
C PHE A 163 3.13 -19.52 -23.52
N PHE A 164 3.74 -18.35 -23.42
CA PHE A 164 3.97 -17.48 -24.58
C PHE A 164 4.97 -18.07 -25.56
N MET A 165 6.02 -18.72 -25.08
CA MET A 165 7.00 -19.40 -25.96
C MET A 165 6.38 -20.58 -26.70
N GLY A 166 5.32 -21.19 -26.18
CA GLY A 166 4.60 -22.31 -26.82
C GLY A 166 3.89 -21.93 -28.14
N PHE A 167 3.72 -20.64 -28.44
CA PHE A 167 3.17 -20.17 -29.71
C PHE A 167 4.24 -19.96 -30.80
N GLY A 168 5.55 -20.11 -30.46
CA GLY A 168 6.64 -20.10 -31.41
C GLY A 168 6.64 -21.37 -32.31
N ASN A 169 7.14 -21.24 -33.51
CA ASN A 169 7.35 -22.34 -34.45
C ASN A 169 8.71 -22.21 -35.14
N THR A 170 9.02 -23.08 -36.10
CA THR A 170 10.30 -23.07 -36.82
C THR A 170 10.54 -21.78 -37.61
N GLU A 171 9.52 -20.98 -37.88
CA GLU A 171 9.61 -19.72 -38.65
C GLU A 171 9.60 -18.49 -37.68
N LEU A 172 9.18 -18.66 -36.44
CA LEU A 172 9.04 -17.60 -35.43
C LEU A 172 9.94 -17.91 -34.22
N GLU A 173 11.15 -17.39 -34.25
CA GLU A 173 12.06 -17.43 -33.10
C GLU A 173 11.76 -16.26 -32.13
N ALA A 174 11.68 -16.59 -30.87
CA ALA A 174 11.43 -15.59 -29.83
C ALA A 174 12.71 -14.77 -29.55
N LEU A 175 12.70 -13.50 -29.94
CA LEU A 175 13.74 -12.53 -29.58
C LEU A 175 13.19 -11.59 -28.52
N PHE A 176 13.71 -11.71 -27.30
CA PHE A 176 13.25 -10.88 -26.18
C PHE A 176 14.08 -9.59 -26.09
N SER A 177 13.42 -8.43 -26.23
CA SER A 177 14.02 -7.13 -25.88
C SER A 177 14.22 -7.03 -24.39
N VAL A 178 15.37 -6.49 -23.97
CA VAL A 178 15.73 -6.25 -22.57
C VAL A 178 14.63 -5.42 -21.87
N ASP A 179 14.24 -4.28 -22.44
CA ASP A 179 13.23 -3.40 -21.83
C ASP A 179 11.87 -4.08 -21.69
N LYS A 180 11.41 -4.77 -22.75
CA LYS A 180 10.12 -5.46 -22.75
C LYS A 180 10.06 -6.59 -21.73
N TYR A 181 11.13 -7.40 -21.68
CA TYR A 181 11.22 -8.50 -20.73
C TYR A 181 11.23 -8.01 -19.28
N PHE A 182 12.11 -7.06 -18.93
CA PHE A 182 12.15 -6.54 -17.54
C PHE A 182 10.88 -5.79 -17.17
N SER A 183 10.29 -5.03 -18.07
CA SER A 183 8.99 -4.40 -17.83
C SER A 183 7.90 -5.43 -17.55
N PHE A 184 7.86 -6.53 -18.33
CA PHE A 184 6.95 -7.66 -18.09
C PHE A 184 7.20 -8.29 -16.72
N VAL A 185 8.45 -8.65 -16.41
CA VAL A 185 8.85 -9.29 -15.14
C VAL A 185 8.46 -8.42 -13.94
N LEU A 186 8.82 -7.15 -13.95
CA LEU A 186 8.55 -6.25 -12.83
C LEU A 186 7.05 -6.00 -12.64
N THR A 187 6.32 -5.78 -13.75
CA THR A 187 4.87 -5.59 -13.72
C THR A 187 4.14 -6.87 -13.28
N PHE A 188 4.72 -8.03 -13.54
CA PHE A 188 4.11 -9.31 -13.19
C PHE A 188 4.41 -9.74 -11.75
N ILE A 189 5.63 -9.54 -11.27
CA ILE A 189 6.06 -9.99 -9.93
C ILE A 189 5.46 -9.13 -8.81
N LEU A 190 5.49 -7.81 -8.96
CA LEU A 190 5.13 -6.89 -7.89
C LEU A 190 3.70 -7.06 -7.34
N PRO A 191 2.66 -7.25 -8.17
CA PRO A 191 1.31 -7.46 -7.69
C PRO A 191 1.15 -8.68 -6.79
N PHE A 192 1.92 -9.75 -7.02
CA PHE A 192 1.85 -10.92 -6.13
C PHE A 192 2.32 -10.62 -4.72
N GLY A 193 3.31 -9.73 -4.55
CA GLY A 193 3.68 -9.24 -3.22
C GLY A 193 2.47 -8.64 -2.50
N PHE A 194 1.71 -7.76 -3.15
CA PHE A 194 0.50 -7.16 -2.57
C PHE A 194 -0.65 -8.16 -2.40
N VAL A 195 -0.84 -9.09 -3.32
CA VAL A 195 -1.87 -10.14 -3.22
C VAL A 195 -1.64 -11.01 -1.99
N PHE A 196 -0.40 -11.30 -1.66
CA PHE A 196 -0.07 -12.10 -0.47
C PHE A 196 -0.31 -11.37 0.85
N GLU A 197 -0.48 -10.04 0.85
CA GLU A 197 -0.95 -9.28 2.02
C GLU A 197 -2.44 -9.50 2.34
N LEU A 198 -3.26 -10.00 1.41
CA LEU A 198 -4.70 -10.16 1.60
C LEU A 198 -5.09 -10.90 2.89
N PRO A 199 -4.48 -12.05 3.24
CA PRO A 199 -4.83 -12.76 4.47
C PRO A 199 -4.57 -11.91 5.73
N LEU A 200 -3.48 -11.14 5.73
CA LEU A 200 -3.13 -10.27 6.84
C LEU A 200 -4.08 -9.08 6.95
N VAL A 201 -4.39 -8.42 5.83
CA VAL A 201 -5.36 -7.31 5.79
C VAL A 201 -6.73 -7.77 6.29
N ILE A 202 -7.25 -8.91 5.80
CA ILE A 202 -8.53 -9.48 6.22
C ILE A 202 -8.51 -9.83 7.72
N THR A 203 -7.40 -10.41 8.20
CA THR A 203 -7.22 -10.75 9.62
C THR A 203 -7.28 -9.52 10.51
N ILE A 204 -6.64 -8.43 10.12
CA ILE A 204 -6.64 -7.17 10.87
C ILE A 204 -8.03 -6.56 10.87
N LEU A 205 -8.69 -6.47 9.71
CA LEU A 205 -10.07 -5.94 9.61
C LEU A 205 -11.05 -6.77 10.44
N GLY A 206 -10.87 -8.10 10.44
CA GLY A 206 -11.66 -9.01 11.29
C GLY A 206 -11.43 -8.77 12.78
N LYS A 207 -10.16 -8.58 13.19
CA LYS A 207 -9.80 -8.28 14.58
C LYS A 207 -10.34 -6.93 15.07
N MET A 208 -10.42 -5.95 14.16
CA MET A 208 -11.03 -4.63 14.44
C MET A 208 -12.57 -4.68 14.46
N GLY A 209 -13.19 -5.84 14.16
CA GLY A 209 -14.64 -5.98 14.09
C GLY A 209 -15.31 -5.33 12.87
N LEU A 210 -14.51 -4.85 11.91
CA LEU A 210 -15.02 -4.20 10.69
C LEU A 210 -15.58 -5.23 9.68
N VAL A 211 -15.06 -6.46 9.70
CA VAL A 211 -15.44 -7.53 8.77
C VAL A 211 -15.62 -8.84 9.55
N GLY A 212 -16.83 -9.37 9.54
CA GLY A 212 -17.14 -10.66 10.14
C GLY A 212 -17.06 -11.83 9.17
N SER A 213 -17.01 -13.07 9.69
CA SER A 213 -16.99 -14.31 8.90
C SER A 213 -18.21 -14.43 7.99
N ASP A 214 -19.40 -14.01 8.46
CA ASP A 214 -20.63 -14.07 7.67
C ASP A 214 -20.60 -13.12 6.48
N PHE A 215 -20.03 -11.93 6.66
CA PHE A 215 -19.84 -10.97 5.58
C PHE A 215 -18.91 -11.53 4.51
N LEU A 216 -17.74 -12.05 4.92
CA LEU A 216 -16.77 -12.67 4.01
C LEU A 216 -17.38 -13.87 3.27
N GLY A 217 -18.10 -14.74 3.98
CA GLY A 217 -18.75 -15.92 3.37
C GLY A 217 -19.80 -15.57 2.32
N ARG A 218 -20.63 -14.53 2.57
CA ARG A 218 -21.67 -14.11 1.61
C ARG A 218 -21.08 -13.50 0.34
N HIS A 219 -19.94 -12.83 0.43
CA HIS A 219 -19.33 -12.13 -0.70
C HIS A 219 -18.32 -12.97 -1.49
N PHE A 220 -18.22 -14.26 -1.22
CA PHE A 220 -17.25 -15.18 -1.86
C PHE A 220 -17.34 -15.17 -3.39
N ARG A 221 -18.58 -15.15 -3.96
CA ARG A 221 -18.81 -15.05 -5.41
C ARG A 221 -18.33 -13.73 -6.00
N LEU A 222 -18.53 -12.62 -5.27
CA LEU A 222 -18.07 -11.30 -5.67
C LEU A 222 -16.54 -11.24 -5.69
N VAL A 223 -15.89 -11.87 -4.72
CA VAL A 223 -14.42 -11.91 -4.64
C VAL A 223 -13.83 -12.69 -5.81
N ILE A 224 -14.43 -13.82 -6.20
CA ILE A 224 -14.00 -14.54 -7.41
C ILE A 224 -14.06 -13.60 -8.62
N PHE A 225 -15.19 -12.95 -8.82
CA PHE A 225 -15.36 -12.01 -9.95
C PHE A 225 -14.32 -10.87 -9.89
N LEU A 226 -14.16 -10.23 -8.73
CA LEU A 226 -13.18 -9.15 -8.54
C LEU A 226 -11.74 -9.62 -8.73
N SER A 227 -11.41 -10.86 -8.34
CA SER A 227 -10.07 -11.42 -8.57
C SER A 227 -9.74 -11.52 -10.06
N PHE A 228 -10.70 -11.92 -10.89
CA PHE A 228 -10.52 -11.93 -12.33
C PHE A 228 -10.46 -10.51 -12.92
N VAL A 229 -11.30 -9.58 -12.47
CA VAL A 229 -11.25 -8.18 -12.91
C VAL A 229 -9.91 -7.54 -12.55
N LEU A 230 -9.43 -7.72 -11.32
CA LEU A 230 -8.13 -7.22 -10.89
C LEU A 230 -6.98 -7.92 -11.63
N GLY A 231 -7.08 -9.24 -11.86
CA GLY A 231 -6.15 -9.97 -12.69
C GLY A 231 -6.03 -9.35 -14.08
N ALA A 232 -7.16 -9.05 -14.74
CA ALA A 232 -7.18 -8.41 -16.07
C ALA A 232 -6.58 -6.99 -16.08
N LEU A 233 -6.74 -6.24 -14.97
CA LEU A 233 -6.21 -4.89 -14.84
C LEU A 233 -4.69 -4.89 -14.60
N ILE A 234 -4.21 -5.89 -13.87
CA ILE A 234 -2.81 -6.00 -13.46
C ILE A 234 -1.95 -6.63 -14.55
N THR A 235 -2.48 -7.63 -15.28
CA THR A 235 -1.72 -8.33 -16.33
C THR A 235 -1.41 -7.38 -17.49
N PRO A 236 -0.16 -7.35 -17.96
CA PRO A 236 0.21 -6.56 -19.14
C PRO A 236 -0.33 -7.17 -20.44
N THR A 237 -0.81 -8.40 -20.41
CA THR A 237 -1.35 -9.14 -21.53
C THR A 237 -2.82 -9.50 -21.31
N PRO A 238 -3.72 -9.20 -22.27
CA PRO A 238 -5.15 -9.45 -22.13
C PRO A 238 -5.51 -10.91 -22.48
N ASP A 239 -4.88 -11.88 -21.80
CA ASP A 239 -5.16 -13.30 -22.00
C ASP A 239 -5.68 -13.98 -20.73
N VAL A 240 -6.57 -14.96 -20.91
CA VAL A 240 -7.25 -15.66 -19.84
C VAL A 240 -6.27 -16.49 -18.98
N PHE A 241 -5.18 -16.94 -19.55
CA PHE A 241 -4.20 -17.79 -18.86
C PHE A 241 -3.43 -16.98 -17.81
N THR A 242 -2.79 -15.87 -18.19
CA THR A 242 -2.06 -15.01 -17.24
C THR A 242 -2.98 -14.36 -16.23
N GLN A 243 -4.19 -13.96 -16.66
CA GLN A 243 -5.23 -13.46 -15.77
C GLN A 243 -5.62 -14.48 -14.70
N SER A 244 -5.81 -15.76 -15.09
CA SER A 244 -6.14 -16.84 -14.15
C SER A 244 -4.99 -17.12 -13.17
N MET A 245 -3.74 -16.95 -13.63
CA MET A 245 -2.56 -17.11 -12.77
C MET A 245 -2.51 -16.11 -11.61
N ILE A 246 -3.08 -14.91 -11.77
CA ILE A 246 -3.21 -13.94 -10.68
C ILE A 246 -4.49 -14.18 -9.89
N ALA A 247 -5.61 -14.42 -10.57
CA ALA A 247 -6.93 -14.53 -9.95
C ALA A 247 -7.02 -15.73 -9.01
N LEU A 248 -6.43 -16.88 -9.38
CA LEU A 248 -6.52 -18.11 -8.58
C LEU A 248 -5.80 -17.98 -7.22
N PRO A 249 -4.52 -17.57 -7.12
CA PRO A 249 -3.88 -17.34 -5.84
C PRO A 249 -4.58 -16.27 -5.01
N MET A 250 -5.06 -15.19 -5.62
CA MET A 250 -5.80 -14.13 -4.94
C MET A 250 -7.05 -14.67 -4.25
N PHE A 251 -7.82 -15.50 -4.96
CA PHE A 251 -9.01 -16.15 -4.42
C PHE A 251 -8.65 -17.14 -3.29
N LEU A 252 -7.59 -17.95 -3.46
CA LEU A 252 -7.13 -18.89 -2.43
C LEU A 252 -6.68 -18.16 -1.15
N LEU A 253 -5.92 -17.06 -1.30
CA LEU A 253 -5.45 -16.26 -0.17
C LEU A 253 -6.61 -15.54 0.54
N TYR A 254 -7.64 -15.11 -0.18
CA TYR A 254 -8.87 -14.64 0.44
C TYR A 254 -9.52 -15.74 1.30
N GLY A 255 -9.57 -16.97 0.78
CA GLY A 255 -10.05 -18.14 1.52
C GLY A 255 -9.27 -18.39 2.81
N VAL A 256 -7.95 -18.25 2.77
CA VAL A 256 -7.09 -18.32 3.98
C VAL A 256 -7.47 -17.24 4.99
N GLY A 257 -7.60 -15.99 4.55
CA GLY A 257 -8.05 -14.89 5.40
C GLY A 257 -9.42 -15.14 6.04
N TYR A 258 -10.38 -15.63 5.24
CA TYR A 258 -11.70 -16.03 5.73
C TYR A 258 -11.61 -17.12 6.81
N LEU A 259 -10.80 -18.16 6.61
CA LEU A 259 -10.62 -19.23 7.59
C LEU A 259 -10.01 -18.71 8.89
N ILE A 260 -9.05 -17.78 8.81
CA ILE A 260 -8.45 -17.16 10.00
C ILE A 260 -9.52 -16.37 10.79
N VAL A 261 -10.34 -15.56 10.13
CA VAL A 261 -11.40 -14.78 10.78
C VAL A 261 -12.43 -15.72 11.42
N LYS A 262 -12.86 -16.75 10.72
CA LYS A 262 -13.88 -17.69 11.19
C LYS A 262 -13.43 -18.56 12.37
N TYR A 263 -12.20 -19.10 12.34
CA TYR A 263 -11.77 -20.10 13.33
C TYR A 263 -10.88 -19.54 14.43
N ILE A 264 -10.09 -18.48 14.14
CA ILE A 264 -9.14 -17.91 15.10
C ILE A 264 -9.72 -16.69 15.78
N ILE A 265 -10.31 -15.75 15.02
CA ILE A 265 -10.86 -14.51 15.58
C ILE A 265 -12.27 -14.77 16.13
N ARG A 266 -13.02 -15.70 15.54
CA ARG A 266 -14.39 -16.10 15.94
C ARG A 266 -15.40 -14.94 15.92
N ASN A 267 -15.27 -14.06 14.95
CA ASN A 267 -16.22 -12.98 14.65
C ASN A 267 -17.15 -13.36 13.51
#